data_8fcdc27e4d105e710ca212c39c3652c7
#
_entry.id   8fcdc27e4d105e710ca212c39c3652c7
#
_cell.length_a   1.000
_cell.length_b   1.000
_cell.length_c   1.000
_cell.angle_alpha   90.00
_cell.angle_beta   90.00
_cell.angle_gamma   90.00
#
_symmetry.space_group_name_H-M   'P 1'
#
loop_
_entity.id
_entity.type
_entity.pdbx_description
1 polymer ?
#
loop_
_entity_poly.entity_id
_entity_poly.type
_entity_poly.pdbx_seq_one_letter_code
_entity_poly.pdbx_strand_id
1 'polypeptide(L)'
;MYLLGEQPAYADQLINRLQSIPTQLLDGLAPAGSPLQLERAEDLAKMLPGNQLFIIENGLLHAVVDERPLFYLQEGDLVGLRQGLDMPSCRYSSEEQLSLIPYSRSDVFKHIYASEQRQELFIQYLIGHTALLSDALARLKQPEIRPSTGFQHFAAGEELIHQGDI
;
A
#
# COMPACT_ATOMS: atom_id res chain seq x y z
N MET A 1 -1.73 1.28 -6.09
CA MET A 1 -1.88 0.71 -4.73
C MET A 1 -3.33 0.79 -4.31
N TYR A 2 -3.92 -0.32 -3.87
CA TYR A 2 -5.26 -0.36 -3.31
C TYR A 2 -5.21 -0.81 -1.86
N LEU A 3 -5.98 -0.14 -1.00
CA LEU A 3 -6.18 -0.53 0.38
C LEU A 3 -7.27 -1.61 0.46
N LEU A 4 -7.19 -2.49 1.45
CA LEU A 4 -8.24 -3.47 1.70
C LEU A 4 -9.38 -2.82 2.49
N GLY A 5 -10.62 -3.13 2.12
CA GLY A 5 -11.84 -2.61 2.75
C GLY A 5 -12.53 -1.50 1.95
N GLU A 6 -13.62 -0.98 2.48
CA GLU A 6 -14.36 0.11 1.88
C GLU A 6 -13.55 1.40 1.88
N GLN A 7 -13.46 2.03 0.73
CA GLN A 7 -12.72 3.27 0.55
C GLN A 7 -13.68 4.43 0.27
N PRO A 8 -13.40 5.62 0.81
CA PRO A 8 -14.19 6.80 0.45
C PRO A 8 -13.88 7.23 -0.99
N ALA A 9 -14.84 7.87 -1.64
CA ALA A 9 -14.74 8.30 -3.03
C ALA A 9 -13.50 9.16 -3.35
N TYR A 10 -13.01 9.95 -2.39
CA TYR A 10 -11.78 10.75 -2.59
C TYR A 10 -10.52 9.88 -2.66
N ALA A 11 -10.51 8.71 -2.03
CA ALA A 11 -9.37 7.80 -2.10
C ALA A 11 -9.21 7.22 -3.51
N ASP A 12 -10.30 6.94 -4.22
CA ASP A 12 -10.25 6.44 -5.58
C ASP A 12 -9.59 7.45 -6.53
N GLN A 13 -9.88 8.74 -6.38
CA GLN A 13 -9.25 9.78 -7.19
C GLN A 13 -7.74 9.87 -6.91
N LEU A 14 -7.34 9.79 -5.66
CA LEU A 14 -5.93 9.79 -5.27
C LEU A 14 -5.22 8.53 -5.79
N ILE A 15 -5.83 7.36 -5.63
CA ILE A 15 -5.28 6.09 -6.12
C ILE A 15 -5.04 6.16 -7.64
N ASN A 16 -6.04 6.58 -8.42
CA ASN A 16 -5.93 6.70 -9.87
C ASN A 16 -4.80 7.67 -10.28
N ARG A 17 -4.67 8.79 -9.55
CA ARG A 17 -3.56 9.73 -9.78
C ARG A 17 -2.22 9.08 -9.49
N LEU A 18 -2.07 8.39 -8.35
CA LEU A 18 -0.82 7.75 -7.95
C LEU A 18 -0.41 6.63 -8.92
N GLN A 19 -1.36 5.88 -9.49
CA GLN A 19 -1.09 4.84 -10.47
C GLN A 19 -0.51 5.38 -11.79
N SER A 20 -0.84 6.60 -12.18
CA SER A 20 -0.30 7.22 -13.38
C SER A 20 1.13 7.75 -13.21
N ILE A 21 1.58 7.96 -11.98
CA ILE A 21 2.88 8.60 -11.72
C ILE A 21 4.07 7.72 -12.11
N PRO A 22 4.15 6.42 -11.82
CA PRO A 22 5.31 5.62 -12.18
C PRO A 22 5.61 5.61 -13.68
N THR A 23 4.59 5.53 -14.52
CA THR A 23 4.76 5.61 -15.98
C THR A 23 5.33 6.96 -16.40
N GLN A 24 4.86 8.06 -15.81
CA GLN A 24 5.38 9.40 -16.08
C GLN A 24 6.82 9.59 -15.58
N LEU A 25 7.15 8.99 -14.42
CA LEU A 25 8.51 9.03 -13.87
C LEU A 25 9.53 8.31 -14.73
N LEU A 26 9.12 7.23 -15.41
CA LEU A 26 9.98 6.38 -16.19
C LEU A 26 9.90 6.68 -17.70
N ASP A 27 9.10 7.66 -18.10
CA ASP A 27 8.98 8.07 -19.49
C ASP A 27 10.35 8.46 -20.07
N GLY A 28 10.70 7.82 -21.21
CA GLY A 28 11.98 7.99 -21.86
C GLY A 28 13.14 7.19 -21.25
N LEU A 29 12.94 6.42 -20.17
CA LEU A 29 13.94 5.53 -19.60
C LEU A 29 13.74 4.10 -20.13
N ALA A 30 14.81 3.51 -20.66
CA ALA A 30 14.78 2.14 -21.15
C ALA A 30 14.80 1.13 -19.97
N PRO A 31 14.05 0.03 -20.07
CA PRO A 31 14.15 -1.08 -19.13
C PRO A 31 15.57 -1.67 -19.07
N ALA A 32 15.97 -2.18 -17.92
CA ALA A 32 17.28 -2.79 -17.70
C ALA A 32 17.40 -4.23 -18.29
N GLY A 33 16.30 -4.80 -18.78
CA GLY A 33 16.25 -6.13 -19.35
C GLY A 33 14.83 -6.55 -19.72
N SER A 34 14.69 -7.81 -20.09
CA SER A 34 13.37 -8.42 -20.36
C SER A 34 12.54 -8.53 -19.08
N PRO A 35 11.20 -8.53 -19.17
CA PRO A 35 10.33 -8.72 -18.02
C PRO A 35 10.64 -10.03 -17.29
N LEU A 36 10.70 -9.94 -15.95
CA LEU A 36 10.86 -11.08 -15.07
C LEU A 36 9.49 -11.72 -14.84
N GLN A 37 9.38 -13.02 -15.14
CA GLN A 37 8.17 -13.79 -14.92
C GLN A 37 8.32 -14.63 -13.65
N LEU A 38 7.36 -14.51 -12.75
CA LEU A 38 7.28 -15.29 -11.51
C LEU A 38 5.92 -15.99 -11.46
N GLU A 39 5.87 -17.28 -11.24
CA GLU A 39 4.62 -18.01 -11.08
C GLU A 39 3.97 -17.74 -9.71
N ARG A 40 4.82 -17.55 -8.71
CA ARG A 40 4.43 -17.24 -7.33
C ARG A 40 5.56 -16.50 -6.64
N ALA A 41 5.21 -15.58 -5.73
CA ALA A 41 6.17 -14.91 -4.86
C ALA A 41 5.71 -15.01 -3.39
N GLU A 42 6.53 -15.59 -2.53
CA GLU A 42 6.28 -15.63 -1.08
C GLU A 42 6.78 -14.35 -0.40
N ASP A 43 7.96 -13.88 -0.81
CA ASP A 43 8.54 -12.63 -0.34
C ASP A 43 9.38 -12.02 -1.48
N LEU A 44 8.77 -11.11 -2.21
CA LEU A 44 9.39 -10.52 -3.40
C LEU A 44 10.70 -9.78 -3.07
N ALA A 45 10.80 -9.18 -1.88
CA ALA A 45 12.00 -8.46 -1.47
C ALA A 45 13.25 -9.36 -1.39
N LYS A 46 13.05 -10.65 -1.07
CA LYS A 46 14.14 -11.64 -1.04
C LYS A 46 14.47 -12.21 -2.41
N MET A 47 13.53 -12.14 -3.35
CA MET A 47 13.67 -12.71 -4.68
C MET A 47 14.30 -11.74 -5.68
N LEU A 48 14.14 -10.43 -5.46
CA LEU A 48 14.57 -9.40 -6.39
C LEU A 48 15.92 -8.79 -6.00
N PRO A 49 16.75 -8.43 -7.00
CA PRO A 49 18.02 -7.75 -6.75
C PRO A 49 17.79 -6.33 -6.23
N GLY A 50 18.55 -5.93 -5.19
CA GLY A 50 18.42 -4.63 -4.53
C GLY A 50 18.83 -3.42 -5.38
N ASN A 51 19.53 -3.65 -6.49
CA ASN A 51 19.98 -2.61 -7.40
C ASN A 51 18.98 -2.31 -8.54
N GLN A 52 17.80 -2.90 -8.48
CA GLN A 52 16.73 -2.69 -9.47
C GLN A 52 15.45 -2.17 -8.83
N LEU A 53 14.66 -1.48 -9.62
CA LEU A 53 13.25 -1.16 -9.39
C LEU A 53 12.43 -1.83 -10.47
N PHE A 54 11.16 -2.09 -10.19
CA PHE A 54 10.31 -2.82 -11.11
C PHE A 54 8.97 -2.11 -11.26
N ILE A 55 8.42 -2.15 -12.47
CA ILE A 55 7.00 -1.86 -12.73
C ILE A 55 6.27 -3.19 -12.86
N ILE A 56 5.13 -3.30 -12.20
CA ILE A 56 4.24 -4.45 -12.41
C ILE A 56 3.62 -4.30 -13.81
N GLU A 57 3.97 -5.21 -14.70
CA GLU A 57 3.38 -5.28 -16.04
C GLU A 57 2.05 -6.05 -16.02
N ASN A 58 1.99 -7.10 -15.20
CA ASN A 58 0.79 -7.91 -15.01
C ASN A 58 0.85 -8.64 -13.67
N GLY A 59 -0.30 -8.85 -13.06
CA GLY A 59 -0.47 -9.58 -11.80
C GLY A 59 -0.77 -8.68 -10.61
N LEU A 60 -0.94 -9.32 -9.46
CA LEU A 60 -1.32 -8.69 -8.20
C LEU A 60 -0.31 -9.02 -7.11
N LEU A 61 0.13 -7.99 -6.39
CA LEU A 61 1.11 -8.12 -5.32
C LEU A 61 0.50 -7.62 -4.00
N HIS A 62 0.43 -8.50 -3.01
CA HIS A 62 -0.10 -8.18 -1.68
C HIS A 62 1.04 -7.74 -0.75
N ALA A 63 0.85 -6.60 -0.10
CA ALA A 63 1.68 -6.19 1.03
C ALA A 63 1.09 -6.78 2.31
N VAL A 64 1.89 -7.56 3.01
CA VAL A 64 1.49 -8.31 4.21
C VAL A 64 2.39 -7.90 5.38
N VAL A 65 1.80 -7.57 6.52
CA VAL A 65 2.51 -7.29 7.77
C VAL A 65 1.96 -8.18 8.87
N ASP A 66 2.83 -8.95 9.52
CA ASP A 66 2.45 -9.90 10.57
C ASP A 66 1.26 -10.79 10.16
N GLU A 67 1.35 -11.40 8.98
CA GLU A 67 0.33 -12.25 8.35
C GLU A 67 -0.99 -11.54 8.00
N ARG A 68 -1.05 -10.21 8.13
CA ARG A 68 -2.23 -9.42 7.79
C ARG A 68 -2.01 -8.68 6.48
N PRO A 69 -2.85 -8.91 5.47
CA PRO A 69 -2.82 -8.12 4.26
C PRO A 69 -3.22 -6.67 4.57
N LEU A 70 -2.44 -5.70 4.08
CA LEU A 70 -2.69 -4.27 4.27
C LEU A 70 -3.22 -3.61 3.01
N PHE A 71 -2.55 -3.84 1.91
CA PHE A 71 -2.88 -3.26 0.60
C PHE A 71 -2.32 -4.16 -0.49
N TYR A 72 -2.69 -3.89 -1.72
CA TYR A 72 -2.12 -4.54 -2.88
C TYR A 72 -1.61 -3.52 -3.90
N LEU A 73 -0.64 -3.96 -4.67
CA LEU A 73 -0.08 -3.28 -5.83
C LEU A 73 -0.51 -4.06 -7.08
N GLN A 74 -0.73 -3.36 -8.16
CA GLN A 74 -1.21 -3.92 -9.41
C GLN A 74 -0.45 -3.33 -10.60
N GLU A 75 -0.87 -3.68 -11.81
CA GLU A 75 -0.31 -3.16 -13.05
C GLU A 75 -0.08 -1.64 -12.99
N GLY A 76 1.11 -1.21 -13.40
CA GLY A 76 1.56 0.17 -13.35
C GLY A 76 2.19 0.61 -12.03
N ASP A 77 2.06 -0.15 -10.95
CA ASP A 77 2.67 0.21 -9.66
C ASP A 77 4.18 -0.07 -9.65
N LEU A 78 4.92 0.81 -8.95
CA LEU A 78 6.37 0.72 -8.78
C LEU A 78 6.72 -0.11 -7.55
N VAL A 79 7.60 -1.09 -7.74
CA VAL A 79 8.07 -2.01 -6.71
C VAL A 79 9.58 -1.89 -6.52
N GLY A 80 10.07 -2.10 -5.30
CA GLY A 80 11.48 -2.10 -4.98
C GLY A 80 11.99 -0.84 -4.27
N LEU A 81 11.18 0.19 -4.09
CA LEU A 81 11.59 1.40 -3.34
C LEU A 81 12.00 1.09 -1.90
N ARG A 82 11.38 0.07 -1.30
CA ARG A 82 11.62 -0.35 0.08
C ARG A 82 12.86 -1.25 0.26
N GLN A 83 13.47 -1.70 -0.83
CA GLN A 83 14.70 -2.49 -0.74
C GLN A 83 15.82 -1.66 -0.10
N GLY A 84 16.50 -2.26 0.87
CA GLY A 84 17.48 -1.57 1.71
C GLY A 84 16.89 -0.88 2.95
N LEU A 85 15.56 -0.87 3.10
CA LEU A 85 14.91 -0.57 4.37
C LEU A 85 14.65 -1.88 5.10
N ASP A 86 15.31 -2.06 6.23
CA ASP A 86 15.12 -3.26 7.05
C ASP A 86 13.74 -3.20 7.72
N MET A 87 12.76 -3.91 7.13
CA MET A 87 11.40 -4.00 7.63
C MET A 87 10.97 -5.48 7.64
N PRO A 88 11.47 -6.25 8.59
CA PRO A 88 11.34 -7.72 8.58
C PRO A 88 9.88 -8.21 8.66
N SER A 89 8.99 -7.43 9.28
CA SER A 89 7.57 -7.79 9.40
C SER A 89 6.77 -7.54 8.13
N CYS A 90 7.29 -6.78 7.16
CA CYS A 90 6.58 -6.45 5.94
C CYS A 90 7.15 -7.21 4.75
N ARG A 91 6.32 -8.03 4.11
CA ARG A 91 6.65 -8.75 2.89
C ARG A 91 5.67 -8.43 1.77
N TYR A 92 6.11 -8.65 0.53
CA TYR A 92 5.26 -8.61 -0.64
C TYR A 92 5.12 -10.02 -1.20
N SER A 93 3.88 -10.49 -1.31
CA SER A 93 3.57 -11.84 -1.81
C SER A 93 2.58 -11.80 -2.97
N SER A 94 2.68 -12.78 -3.86
CA SER A 94 1.72 -13.05 -4.93
C SER A 94 1.47 -14.53 -5.03
N GLU A 95 0.23 -14.93 -5.15
CA GLU A 95 -0.17 -16.32 -5.42
C GLU A 95 -0.47 -16.56 -6.90
N GLU A 96 -0.48 -15.49 -7.69
CA GLU A 96 -0.71 -15.52 -9.13
C GLU A 96 0.56 -15.22 -9.90
N GLN A 97 0.51 -15.48 -11.20
CA GLN A 97 1.60 -15.14 -12.09
C GLN A 97 1.84 -13.63 -12.09
N LEU A 98 3.09 -13.24 -11.90
CA LEU A 98 3.54 -11.85 -11.83
C LEU A 98 4.56 -11.58 -12.93
N SER A 99 4.35 -10.51 -13.69
CA SER A 99 5.30 -9.99 -14.66
C SER A 99 5.83 -8.64 -14.22
N LEU A 100 7.16 -8.49 -14.15
CA LEU A 100 7.84 -7.31 -13.63
C LEU A 100 8.83 -6.79 -14.66
N ILE A 101 8.69 -5.52 -15.07
CA ILE A 101 9.66 -4.84 -15.95
C ILE A 101 10.79 -4.26 -15.10
N PRO A 102 12.05 -4.71 -15.26
CA PRO A 102 13.16 -4.23 -14.46
C PRO A 102 13.71 -2.90 -14.97
N TYR A 103 14.09 -2.03 -14.04
CA TYR A 103 14.83 -0.79 -14.29
C TYR A 103 16.04 -0.71 -13.36
N SER A 104 17.16 -0.20 -13.86
CA SER A 104 18.31 0.10 -13.01
C SER A 104 17.95 1.16 -11.97
N ARG A 105 18.09 0.82 -10.69
CA ARG A 105 17.77 1.74 -9.59
C ARG A 105 18.53 3.05 -9.70
N SER A 106 19.82 2.98 -10.02
CA SER A 106 20.66 4.17 -10.15
C SER A 106 20.22 5.05 -11.33
N ASP A 107 19.80 4.45 -12.43
CA ASP A 107 19.38 5.19 -13.62
C ASP A 107 18.00 5.82 -13.43
N VAL A 108 17.09 5.14 -12.73
CA VAL A 108 15.80 5.71 -12.33
C VAL A 108 16.02 6.96 -11.49
N PHE A 109 16.86 6.91 -10.44
CA PHE A 109 17.10 8.09 -9.60
C PHE A 109 17.82 9.21 -10.35
N LYS A 110 18.81 8.90 -11.19
CA LYS A 110 19.44 9.91 -12.05
C LYS A 110 18.40 10.58 -12.97
N HIS A 111 17.51 9.77 -13.56
CA HIS A 111 16.45 10.24 -14.44
C HIS A 111 15.44 11.13 -13.72
N ILE A 112 15.06 10.78 -12.49
CA ILE A 112 14.20 11.61 -11.63
C ILE A 112 14.91 12.92 -11.29
N TYR A 113 16.15 12.88 -10.85
CA TYR A 113 16.90 14.07 -10.42
C TYR A 113 17.27 15.01 -11.57
N ALA A 114 17.25 14.55 -12.80
CA ALA A 114 17.51 15.38 -13.97
C ALA A 114 16.34 16.33 -14.35
N SER A 115 15.18 16.24 -13.68
CA SER A 115 14.01 17.05 -14.01
C SER A 115 13.25 17.46 -12.75
N GLU A 116 13.03 18.76 -12.55
CA GLU A 116 12.22 19.28 -11.45
C GLU A 116 10.81 18.69 -11.43
N GLN A 117 10.20 18.56 -12.61
CA GLN A 117 8.86 17.97 -12.74
C GLN A 117 8.84 16.51 -12.27
N ARG A 118 9.85 15.70 -12.61
CA ARG A 118 9.93 14.31 -12.14
C ARG A 118 10.22 14.21 -10.65
N GLN A 119 11.03 15.12 -10.11
CA GLN A 119 11.25 15.21 -8.65
C GLN A 119 9.94 15.50 -7.92
N GLU A 120 9.16 16.47 -8.42
CA GLU A 120 7.86 16.81 -7.84
C GLU A 120 6.89 15.62 -7.91
N LEU A 121 6.78 14.95 -9.05
CA LEU A 121 5.96 13.75 -9.21
C LEU A 121 6.36 12.63 -8.24
N PHE A 122 7.66 12.43 -8.06
CA PHE A 122 8.18 11.41 -7.14
C PHE A 122 7.82 11.74 -5.68
N ILE A 123 7.97 13.00 -5.28
CA ILE A 123 7.55 13.46 -3.95
C ILE A 123 6.04 13.27 -3.77
N GLN A 124 5.22 13.65 -4.76
CA GLN A 124 3.77 13.44 -4.73
C GLN A 124 3.41 11.96 -4.61
N TYR A 125 4.13 11.09 -5.30
CA TYR A 125 3.95 9.64 -5.21
C TYR A 125 4.19 9.13 -3.79
N LEU A 126 5.29 9.50 -3.15
CA LEU A 126 5.61 9.10 -1.78
C LEU A 126 4.64 9.65 -0.74
N ILE A 127 4.30 10.95 -0.85
CA ILE A 127 3.37 11.61 0.07
C ILE A 127 1.96 11.05 -0.10
N GLY A 128 1.52 10.82 -1.33
CA GLY A 128 0.21 10.27 -1.61
C GLY A 128 0.01 8.86 -1.03
N HIS A 129 1.00 7.98 -1.18
CA HIS A 129 0.98 6.65 -0.55
C HIS A 129 0.96 6.75 0.98
N THR A 130 1.76 7.64 1.56
CA THR A 130 1.77 7.86 3.01
C THR A 130 0.42 8.37 3.50
N ALA A 131 -0.21 9.29 2.76
CA ALA A 131 -1.52 9.82 3.09
C ALA A 131 -2.61 8.74 3.07
N LEU A 132 -2.62 7.88 2.03
CA LEU A 132 -3.56 6.75 1.94
C LEU A 132 -3.41 5.79 3.11
N LEU A 133 -2.18 5.41 3.46
CA LEU A 133 -1.91 4.51 4.58
C LEU A 133 -2.28 5.14 5.93
N SER A 134 -2.02 6.43 6.10
CA SER A 134 -2.37 7.16 7.32
C SER A 134 -3.88 7.28 7.49
N ASP A 135 -4.61 7.55 6.41
CA ASP A 135 -6.07 7.60 6.42
C ASP A 135 -6.68 6.21 6.75
N ALA A 136 -6.17 5.15 6.13
CA ALA A 136 -6.60 3.79 6.44
C ALA A 136 -6.34 3.42 7.90
N LEU A 137 -5.16 3.77 8.43
CA LEU A 137 -4.82 3.52 9.84
C LEU A 137 -5.73 4.29 10.80
N ALA A 138 -6.06 5.55 10.49
CA ALA A 138 -6.97 6.36 11.30
C ALA A 138 -8.38 5.75 11.36
N ARG A 139 -8.85 5.16 10.26
CA ARG A 139 -10.15 4.48 10.21
C ARG A 139 -10.17 3.18 11.00
N LEU A 140 -9.10 2.39 10.94
CA LEU A 140 -8.97 1.17 11.73
C LEU A 140 -8.96 1.43 13.24
N LYS A 141 -8.49 2.61 13.65
CA LYS A 141 -8.46 3.03 15.06
C LYS A 141 -9.76 3.65 15.56
N GLN A 142 -10.73 3.94 14.70
CA GLN A 142 -12.06 4.31 15.17
C GLN A 142 -12.70 3.05 15.78
N PRO A 143 -12.90 3.01 17.10
CA PRO A 143 -13.55 1.86 17.70
C PRO A 143 -14.96 1.78 17.12
N GLU A 144 -15.33 0.68 16.49
CA GLU A 144 -16.73 0.31 16.25
C GLU A 144 -17.47 0.06 17.58
N ILE A 145 -16.75 0.11 18.67
CA ILE A 145 -17.33 0.14 20.00
C ILE A 145 -17.90 1.55 20.18
N ARG A 146 -19.09 1.77 19.64
CA ARG A 146 -20.01 2.61 20.38
C ARG A 146 -20.11 1.93 21.75
N PRO A 147 -19.63 2.56 22.84
CA PRO A 147 -19.87 1.98 24.13
C PRO A 147 -21.39 1.77 24.18
N SER A 148 -21.84 0.54 24.28
CA SER A 148 -23.24 0.19 24.56
C SER A 148 -23.67 0.67 25.96
N THR A 149 -22.79 1.29 26.67
CA THR A 149 -23.03 2.12 27.84
C THR A 149 -23.53 3.50 27.38
N GLY A 150 -24.70 3.52 26.73
CA GLY A 150 -25.52 4.69 26.84
C GLY A 150 -25.74 4.95 28.31
N PHE A 151 -25.51 6.17 28.78
CA PHE A 151 -25.93 6.56 30.08
C PHE A 151 -27.44 6.27 30.15
N GLN A 152 -27.84 5.21 30.87
CA GLN A 152 -29.21 4.98 31.19
C GLN A 152 -29.53 5.94 32.34
N HIS A 153 -30.43 6.88 32.09
CA HIS A 153 -30.99 7.70 33.15
C HIS A 153 -32.03 6.88 33.87
N PHE A 154 -31.77 6.58 35.14
CA PHE A 154 -32.70 5.94 36.02
C PHE A 154 -33.41 7.04 36.83
N ALA A 155 -34.73 6.96 36.96
CA ALA A 155 -35.48 7.83 37.83
C ALA A 155 -35.21 7.50 39.30
N ALA A 156 -35.30 8.47 40.16
CA ALA A 156 -35.15 8.25 41.61
C ALA A 156 -36.18 7.23 42.10
N GLY A 157 -35.74 6.08 42.63
CA GLY A 157 -36.58 4.97 43.08
C GLY A 157 -36.80 3.87 42.05
N GLU A 158 -36.17 3.96 40.86
CA GLU A 158 -36.18 2.89 39.88
C GLU A 158 -35.24 1.74 40.28
N GLU A 159 -35.77 0.52 40.27
CA GLU A 159 -35.04 -0.67 40.70
C GLU A 159 -34.11 -1.12 39.58
N LEU A 160 -32.81 -1.13 39.83
CA LEU A 160 -31.79 -1.41 38.85
C LEU A 160 -31.52 -2.90 38.59
N ILE A 161 -31.76 -3.71 39.61
CA ILE A 161 -31.54 -5.16 39.62
C ILE A 161 -32.58 -5.83 40.48
N HIS A 162 -33.33 -6.80 39.94
CA HIS A 162 -34.16 -7.70 40.70
C HIS A 162 -33.34 -8.86 41.23
N GLN A 163 -33.56 -9.22 42.51
CA GLN A 163 -32.92 -10.40 43.11
C GLN A 163 -33.44 -11.66 42.39
N GLY A 164 -32.59 -12.29 41.56
CA GLY A 164 -32.93 -13.46 40.75
C GLY A 164 -32.70 -13.31 39.24
N ASP A 165 -32.36 -12.14 38.77
CA ASP A 165 -31.90 -11.92 37.39
C ASP A 165 -30.45 -12.36 37.28
N ILE A 166 -30.24 -13.61 36.84
CA ILE A 166 -28.94 -14.17 36.44
C ILE A 166 -29.02 -14.57 34.98
#